data_3e844ccc0a87a44ffb792da6e775ad1e
#
_entry.id   3e844ccc0a87a44ffb792da6e775ad1e
#
_cell.length_a   1.000
_cell.length_b   1.000
_cell.length_c   1.000
_cell.angle_alpha   90.00
_cell.angle_beta   90.00
_cell.angle_gamma   90.00
#
_symmetry.space_group_name_H-M   'P 1'
#
loop_
_entity.id
_entity.type
_entity.pdbx_description
1 polymer ?
#
loop_
_entity_poly.entity_id
_entity_poly.type
_entity_poly.pdbx_seq_one_letter_code
_entity_poly.pdbx_strand_id
1 'polypeptide(L)'
;MAPRITYPVSQQEIGRKGSGGWPELKPAGRSNVAARRKAREVTVSADRPRGASDLWGTVPFDVKRHVSPHGQVTAVSMMKDEGPFVIEWVAHHLAIGFTDLVVYTNDCSDGTDDMLVRLEELGLCHHRRNVIPQGIRPQPSALNYAQDEPVVGQSDWVMVFDADEFLSIKYGDGTLDDLIAAAKAQNATGIVVTWRIFGSGGVVDWSRAPVTEQYLMAAPPTWNKGWGVKTLFTFHPDYWKLGIHRPKMKTRHIKTEFPNQVKWLNGSGREMEDYFKFRGWRSITRTVGYDWVQLNHYAVKSVDSYAIRKMRGNVNNKVDKYNSDYWSLQDRNEVRDETMLRYSKVRNRTMSQLLTDPTLRRLHDAAVERAETRLAELKQTDAYRSLVASLSTASAVPISQIVAKPPQARDKEKIAALMSDVEKQRGAKAKADRKAGPKEPPAEAVPMGSYNPGPIDLPTDMQLEVFANHSMKLPLDHRVFAAHVLPLIQSGKFERGLARKMPLVLDKQARVLEIGSAVGFLSGHCANIRTDIHFTLHEDHPGLRQMMLAVCAMSNR
;
A
#
# COMPACT_ATOMS: atom_id res chain seq x y z
N MET A 1 7.05 -49.17 13.93
CA MET A 1 6.47 -49.47 12.59
C MET A 1 5.22 -48.63 12.46
N ALA A 2 5.29 -47.52 11.76
CA ALA A 2 4.17 -46.64 11.45
C ALA A 2 3.87 -46.73 9.95
N PRO A 3 2.61 -46.78 9.51
CA PRO A 3 2.26 -46.93 8.11
C PRO A 3 2.42 -45.61 7.36
N ARG A 4 3.09 -45.67 6.22
CA ARG A 4 3.16 -44.62 5.21
C ARG A 4 1.83 -44.56 4.44
N ILE A 5 1.23 -43.39 4.36
CA ILE A 5 0.10 -43.14 3.45
C ILE A 5 0.66 -42.49 2.19
N THR A 6 0.54 -43.17 1.07
CA THR A 6 0.86 -42.70 -0.27
C THR A 6 -0.41 -42.20 -0.96
N TYR A 7 -0.37 -41.00 -1.55
CA TYR A 7 -1.43 -40.51 -2.44
C TYR A 7 -1.13 -40.85 -3.89
N PRO A 8 -2.10 -41.27 -4.70
CA PRO A 8 -1.87 -41.49 -6.12
C PRO A 8 -1.88 -40.19 -6.91
N VAL A 9 -0.83 -39.97 -7.70
CA VAL A 9 -0.78 -38.90 -8.72
C VAL A 9 -1.29 -39.52 -10.02
N SER A 10 -2.42 -39.06 -10.54
CA SER A 10 -2.87 -39.41 -11.89
C SER A 10 -2.19 -38.47 -12.89
N GLN A 11 -1.31 -39.02 -13.71
CA GLN A 11 -0.83 -38.40 -14.95
C GLN A 11 -1.91 -38.57 -16.01
N GLN A 12 -2.40 -37.48 -16.56
CA GLN A 12 -3.03 -37.49 -17.89
C GLN A 12 -2.10 -36.81 -18.88
N GLU A 13 -1.70 -37.61 -19.86
CA GLU A 13 -0.94 -37.21 -21.04
C GLU A 13 -1.72 -36.17 -21.86
N ILE A 14 -1.07 -35.06 -22.19
CA ILE A 14 -1.56 -34.13 -23.21
C ILE A 14 -0.61 -34.23 -24.41
N GLY A 15 -1.15 -34.82 -25.48
CA GLY A 15 -0.47 -34.97 -26.76
C GLY A 15 -0.19 -33.63 -27.43
N ARG A 16 1.00 -33.55 -28.02
CA ARG A 16 1.39 -32.47 -28.94
C ARG A 16 0.63 -32.57 -30.24
N LYS A 17 -0.06 -31.49 -30.64
CA LYS A 17 -0.30 -31.18 -32.06
C LYS A 17 -0.60 -29.68 -32.26
N GLY A 18 0.12 -29.06 -33.22
CA GLY A 18 -0.44 -28.14 -34.19
C GLY A 18 -0.33 -26.65 -33.88
N SER A 19 0.54 -26.00 -34.65
CA SER A 19 0.56 -24.58 -35.00
C SER A 19 -0.84 -24.03 -35.30
N GLY A 20 -1.27 -22.99 -34.56
CA GLY A 20 -2.49 -22.25 -34.86
C GLY A 20 -2.52 -20.95 -34.08
N GLY A 21 -2.81 -19.86 -34.77
CA GLY A 21 -2.78 -18.48 -34.28
C GLY A 21 -3.56 -18.29 -32.95
N TRP A 22 -3.18 -17.25 -32.23
CA TRP A 22 -3.81 -16.82 -31.01
C TRP A 22 -5.29 -16.49 -31.26
N PRO A 23 -6.21 -17.05 -30.45
CA PRO A 23 -7.59 -16.60 -30.53
C PRO A 23 -7.66 -15.16 -30.00
N GLU A 24 -8.44 -14.32 -30.70
CA GLU A 24 -8.93 -13.06 -30.17
C GLU A 24 -9.36 -13.24 -28.72
N LEU A 25 -8.94 -12.34 -27.84
CA LEU A 25 -9.41 -12.23 -26.47
C LEU A 25 -10.92 -11.98 -26.49
N LYS A 26 -11.71 -13.02 -26.68
CA LYS A 26 -13.13 -12.96 -26.33
C LYS A 26 -13.20 -12.76 -24.81
N PRO A 27 -13.98 -11.79 -24.34
CA PRO A 27 -14.14 -11.55 -22.93
C PRO A 27 -14.66 -12.84 -22.29
N ALA A 28 -13.95 -13.36 -21.31
CA ALA A 28 -14.38 -14.52 -20.51
C ALA A 28 -15.81 -14.28 -20.04
N GLY A 29 -16.67 -15.27 -20.26
CA GLY A 29 -18.11 -15.16 -20.14
C GLY A 29 -18.57 -14.45 -18.87
N ARG A 30 -19.34 -13.40 -19.05
CA ARG A 30 -19.89 -12.51 -18.00
C ARG A 30 -20.72 -13.21 -16.91
N SER A 31 -21.09 -14.47 -17.08
CA SER A 31 -22.02 -15.17 -16.18
C SER A 31 -21.46 -15.50 -14.78
N ASN A 32 -20.17 -15.82 -14.65
CA ASN A 32 -19.61 -16.23 -13.35
C ASN A 32 -19.09 -15.08 -12.48
N VAL A 33 -18.76 -13.92 -13.09
CA VAL A 33 -18.31 -12.74 -12.35
C VAL A 33 -19.47 -11.99 -11.72
N ALA A 34 -20.62 -11.94 -12.41
CA ALA A 34 -21.84 -11.31 -11.87
C ALA A 34 -22.43 -12.09 -10.69
N ALA A 35 -22.40 -13.42 -10.72
CA ALA A 35 -22.89 -14.26 -9.61
C ALA A 35 -22.00 -14.14 -8.36
N ARG A 36 -20.67 -14.02 -8.52
CA ARG A 36 -19.75 -13.77 -7.39
C ARG A 36 -19.83 -12.34 -6.86
N ARG A 37 -20.20 -11.35 -7.68
CA ARG A 37 -20.42 -9.96 -7.23
C ARG A 37 -21.68 -9.80 -6.36
N LYS A 38 -22.77 -10.54 -6.64
CA LYS A 38 -23.97 -10.50 -5.79
C LYS A 38 -23.77 -11.06 -4.38
N ALA A 39 -22.81 -11.96 -4.17
CA ALA A 39 -22.48 -12.48 -2.85
C ALA A 39 -21.61 -11.54 -2.00
N ARG A 40 -21.20 -10.38 -2.51
CA ARG A 40 -20.35 -9.39 -1.82
C ARG A 40 -21.04 -8.07 -1.47
N GLU A 41 -22.36 -7.97 -1.66
CA GLU A 41 -23.14 -6.92 -0.99
C GLU A 41 -23.26 -7.27 0.49
N VAL A 42 -22.21 -7.05 1.25
CA VAL A 42 -22.28 -6.98 2.69
C VAL A 42 -22.90 -5.61 3.01
N THR A 43 -24.20 -5.60 3.20
CA THR A 43 -24.90 -4.54 3.90
C THR A 43 -24.41 -4.56 5.33
N VAL A 44 -23.38 -3.74 5.63
CA VAL A 44 -23.02 -3.45 7.02
C VAL A 44 -24.09 -2.50 7.55
N SER A 45 -25.14 -3.07 8.15
CA SER A 45 -26.01 -2.31 9.05
C SER A 45 -25.20 -2.05 10.31
N ALA A 46 -24.62 -0.87 10.43
CA ALA A 46 -24.01 -0.43 11.68
C ALA A 46 -25.16 -0.12 12.65
N ASP A 47 -25.41 -1.01 13.60
CA ASP A 47 -26.15 -0.68 14.80
C ASP A 47 -25.36 0.40 15.55
N ARG A 48 -25.91 1.62 15.55
CA ARG A 48 -25.32 2.80 16.21
C ARG A 48 -25.63 2.78 17.70
N PRO A 49 -24.65 3.00 18.58
CA PRO A 49 -24.95 3.47 19.93
C PRO A 49 -25.55 4.89 19.82
N ARG A 50 -26.74 5.08 20.35
CA ARG A 50 -27.37 6.41 20.45
C ARG A 50 -26.65 7.24 21.51
N GLY A 51 -26.07 8.36 21.11
CA GLY A 51 -25.64 9.43 22.01
C GLY A 51 -24.23 9.94 21.80
N ALA A 52 -24.04 10.82 20.82
CA ALA A 52 -23.07 11.90 20.83
C ALA A 52 -23.57 12.96 19.83
N SER A 53 -23.95 14.13 20.32
CA SER A 53 -24.30 15.28 19.51
C SER A 53 -23.03 15.89 18.95
N ASP A 54 -22.76 15.62 17.66
CA ASP A 54 -21.59 16.12 16.96
C ASP A 54 -21.84 17.50 16.37
N LEU A 55 -20.86 18.38 16.55
CA LEU A 55 -20.77 19.73 15.94
C LEU A 55 -20.68 19.73 14.40
N TRP A 56 -20.62 18.55 13.78
CA TRP A 56 -20.65 18.33 12.33
C TRP A 56 -21.97 17.64 12.01
N GLY A 57 -22.86 18.33 11.31
CA GLY A 57 -24.18 17.81 10.96
C GLY A 57 -24.12 16.34 10.53
N THR A 58 -25.11 15.55 10.93
CA THR A 58 -25.23 14.11 10.69
C THR A 58 -25.25 13.78 9.20
N VAL A 59 -24.09 13.72 8.58
CA VAL A 59 -23.93 13.16 7.23
C VAL A 59 -23.84 11.65 7.41
N PRO A 60 -24.77 10.84 6.87
CA PRO A 60 -24.67 9.39 6.99
C PRO A 60 -23.40 8.89 6.28
N PHE A 61 -22.75 7.86 6.87
CA PHE A 61 -21.65 7.17 6.20
C PHE A 61 -22.20 6.46 4.96
N ASP A 62 -21.89 7.00 3.78
CA ASP A 62 -22.31 6.47 2.49
C ASP A 62 -21.15 6.43 1.48
N VAL A 63 -19.93 6.15 2.01
CA VAL A 63 -18.76 5.98 1.14
C VAL A 63 -18.76 4.56 0.59
N LYS A 64 -18.85 4.46 -0.74
CA LYS A 64 -18.80 3.19 -1.46
C LYS A 64 -17.60 3.18 -2.40
N ARG A 65 -17.03 2.00 -2.61
CA ARG A 65 -16.04 1.84 -3.66
C ARG A 65 -16.70 2.04 -5.03
N HIS A 66 -15.98 2.68 -5.92
CA HIS A 66 -16.41 2.88 -7.29
C HIS A 66 -16.57 1.55 -8.04
N VAL A 67 -17.54 1.49 -8.95
CA VAL A 67 -17.72 0.37 -9.88
C VAL A 67 -17.42 0.89 -11.28
N SER A 68 -16.22 0.61 -11.77
CA SER A 68 -15.79 1.09 -13.08
C SER A 68 -16.32 0.20 -14.22
N PRO A 69 -16.75 0.78 -15.37
CA PRO A 69 -17.06 0.04 -16.59
C PRO A 69 -15.82 -0.60 -17.21
N HIS A 70 -14.63 -0.25 -16.73
CA HIS A 70 -13.34 -0.77 -17.22
C HIS A 70 -12.80 -1.92 -16.37
N GLY A 71 -13.60 -2.44 -15.45
CA GLY A 71 -13.23 -3.53 -14.55
C GLY A 71 -12.59 -3.01 -13.27
N GLN A 72 -11.63 -3.75 -12.74
CA GLN A 72 -10.98 -3.42 -11.48
C GLN A 72 -9.76 -2.51 -11.73
N VAL A 73 -9.78 -1.33 -11.11
CA VAL A 73 -8.71 -0.31 -11.21
C VAL A 73 -8.09 -0.15 -9.83
N THR A 74 -6.87 -0.63 -9.66
CA THR A 74 -6.21 -0.71 -8.35
C THR A 74 -5.06 0.26 -8.21
N ALA A 75 -5.08 1.06 -7.13
CA ALA A 75 -3.93 1.82 -6.67
C ALA A 75 -3.14 1.00 -5.64
N VAL A 76 -1.82 0.93 -5.82
CA VAL A 76 -0.89 0.29 -4.86
C VAL A 76 0.00 1.35 -4.26
N SER A 77 0.06 1.47 -2.93
CA SER A 77 0.89 2.46 -2.25
C SER A 77 1.66 1.87 -1.07
N MET A 78 2.73 2.56 -0.67
CA MET A 78 3.52 2.26 0.52
C MET A 78 3.60 3.50 1.39
N MET A 79 3.21 3.37 2.65
CA MET A 79 3.14 4.49 3.60
C MET A 79 3.92 4.17 4.88
N LYS A 80 4.56 5.20 5.43
CA LYS A 80 5.18 5.17 6.76
C LYS A 80 4.99 6.53 7.41
N ASP A 81 4.33 6.56 8.56
CA ASP A 81 4.08 7.79 9.32
C ASP A 81 3.49 8.93 8.46
N GLU A 82 2.40 8.64 7.75
CA GLU A 82 1.63 9.60 6.94
C GLU A 82 0.26 9.88 7.57
N GLY A 83 0.10 9.65 8.88
CA GLY A 83 -1.16 9.71 9.58
C GLY A 83 -2.03 10.93 9.30
N PRO A 84 -1.54 12.16 9.38
CA PRO A 84 -2.32 13.36 9.09
C PRO A 84 -2.86 13.45 7.65
N PHE A 85 -2.27 12.69 6.70
CA PHE A 85 -2.55 12.80 5.26
C PHE A 85 -3.34 11.60 4.69
N VAL A 86 -3.45 10.49 5.43
CA VAL A 86 -4.09 9.24 4.96
C VAL A 86 -5.53 9.47 4.50
N ILE A 87 -6.32 10.21 5.28
CA ILE A 87 -7.76 10.42 4.98
C ILE A 87 -7.95 11.20 3.68
N GLU A 88 -7.15 12.25 3.45
CA GLU A 88 -7.19 13.00 2.19
C GLU A 88 -6.78 12.14 1.00
N TRP A 89 -5.69 11.36 1.14
CA TRP A 89 -5.19 10.51 0.06
C TRP A 89 -6.23 9.45 -0.33
N VAL A 90 -6.81 8.77 0.65
CA VAL A 90 -7.84 7.74 0.42
C VAL A 90 -9.09 8.37 -0.20
N ALA A 91 -9.59 9.48 0.38
CA ALA A 91 -10.77 10.16 -0.12
C ALA A 91 -10.61 10.61 -1.57
N HIS A 92 -9.43 11.15 -1.93
CA HIS A 92 -9.15 11.60 -3.29
C HIS A 92 -9.17 10.44 -4.29
N HIS A 93 -8.42 9.36 -4.00
CA HIS A 93 -8.28 8.25 -4.94
C HIS A 93 -9.58 7.45 -5.11
N LEU A 94 -10.41 7.35 -4.05
CA LEU A 94 -11.78 6.83 -4.18
C LEU A 94 -12.66 7.75 -5.04
N ALA A 95 -12.57 9.06 -4.81
CA ALA A 95 -13.41 10.04 -5.52
C ALA A 95 -13.14 10.11 -7.02
N ILE A 96 -11.90 9.88 -7.46
CA ILE A 96 -11.54 9.88 -8.89
C ILE A 96 -11.80 8.54 -9.59
N GLY A 97 -12.21 7.50 -8.83
CA GLY A 97 -12.69 6.24 -9.42
C GLY A 97 -11.78 5.03 -9.32
N PHE A 98 -10.78 5.01 -8.41
CA PHE A 98 -10.13 3.74 -8.07
C PHE A 98 -11.13 2.81 -7.40
N THR A 99 -11.21 1.57 -7.88
CA THR A 99 -12.09 0.55 -7.31
C THR A 99 -11.48 -0.11 -6.08
N ASP A 100 -10.16 -0.18 -6.04
CA ASP A 100 -9.40 -0.82 -4.96
C ASP A 100 -8.14 -0.02 -4.62
N LEU A 101 -7.90 0.16 -3.34
CA LEU A 101 -6.68 0.77 -2.79
C LEU A 101 -5.95 -0.29 -1.97
N VAL A 102 -4.73 -0.64 -2.36
CA VAL A 102 -3.87 -1.59 -1.63
C VAL A 102 -2.71 -0.82 -1.03
N VAL A 103 -2.66 -0.75 0.30
CA VAL A 103 -1.67 0.06 1.00
C VAL A 103 -0.81 -0.81 1.91
N TYR A 104 0.48 -0.76 1.69
CA TYR A 104 1.49 -1.43 2.53
C TYR A 104 2.06 -0.45 3.55
N THR A 105 2.20 -0.88 4.79
CA THR A 105 2.87 -0.09 5.84
C THR A 105 3.99 -0.85 6.49
N ASN A 106 5.02 -0.13 6.95
CA ASN A 106 6.06 -0.65 7.82
C ASN A 106 6.43 0.37 8.88
N ASP A 107 6.68 -0.11 10.10
CA ASP A 107 7.23 0.65 11.22
C ASP A 107 6.52 1.99 11.47
N CYS A 108 5.20 2.04 11.38
CA CYS A 108 4.41 3.23 11.65
C CYS A 108 4.35 3.49 13.17
N SER A 109 4.60 4.74 13.55
CA SER A 109 4.57 5.21 14.93
C SER A 109 3.48 6.24 15.22
N ASP A 110 2.79 6.72 14.17
CA ASP A 110 1.81 7.81 14.25
C ASP A 110 0.34 7.37 14.13
N GLY A 111 0.08 6.07 13.92
CA GLY A 111 -1.27 5.53 13.73
C GLY A 111 -1.72 5.42 12.28
N THR A 112 -0.83 5.67 11.31
CA THR A 112 -1.09 5.43 9.88
C THR A 112 -1.65 4.05 9.61
N ASP A 113 -1.04 3.01 10.18
CA ASP A 113 -1.46 1.63 9.99
C ASP A 113 -2.80 1.32 10.65
N ASP A 114 -3.09 1.90 11.82
CA ASP A 114 -4.36 1.70 12.51
C ASP A 114 -5.54 2.30 11.73
N MET A 115 -5.36 3.48 11.14
CA MET A 115 -6.37 4.09 10.25
C MET A 115 -6.62 3.25 9.00
N LEU A 116 -5.56 2.75 8.35
CA LEU A 116 -5.69 1.90 7.17
C LEU A 116 -6.35 0.56 7.50
N VAL A 117 -6.10 0.03 8.67
CA VAL A 117 -6.82 -1.12 9.18
C VAL A 117 -8.31 -0.83 9.33
N ARG A 118 -8.67 0.32 9.92
CA ARG A 118 -10.08 0.68 10.05
C ARG A 118 -10.74 0.89 8.70
N LEU A 119 -10.05 1.51 7.76
CA LEU A 119 -10.52 1.65 6.38
C LEU A 119 -10.73 0.30 5.68
N GLU A 120 -9.90 -0.72 5.96
CA GLU A 120 -10.12 -2.08 5.47
C GLU A 120 -11.35 -2.72 6.11
N GLU A 121 -11.57 -2.53 7.41
CA GLU A 121 -12.78 -2.98 8.11
C GLU A 121 -14.06 -2.36 7.52
N LEU A 122 -13.98 -1.12 7.06
CA LEU A 122 -15.04 -0.41 6.36
C LEU A 122 -15.16 -0.81 4.87
N GLY A 123 -14.30 -1.70 4.39
CA GLY A 123 -14.32 -2.20 3.01
C GLY A 123 -13.79 -1.23 1.96
N LEU A 124 -13.06 -0.16 2.37
CA LEU A 124 -12.63 0.93 1.49
C LEU A 124 -11.20 0.81 0.99
N CYS A 125 -10.36 0.02 1.66
CA CYS A 125 -9.02 -0.30 1.20
C CYS A 125 -8.61 -1.71 1.61
N HIS A 126 -7.44 -2.14 1.15
CA HIS A 126 -6.77 -3.37 1.55
C HIS A 126 -5.45 -2.99 2.22
N HIS A 127 -5.35 -3.11 3.52
CA HIS A 127 -4.13 -2.83 4.26
C HIS A 127 -3.28 -4.08 4.42
N ARG A 128 -1.98 -3.94 4.18
CA ARG A 128 -1.00 -5.03 4.36
C ARG A 128 0.22 -4.53 5.12
N ARG A 129 0.68 -5.34 6.05
CA ARG A 129 1.95 -5.08 6.72
C ARG A 129 3.10 -5.51 5.82
N ASN A 130 4.01 -4.60 5.54
CA ASN A 130 5.23 -4.88 4.79
C ASN A 130 6.29 -5.43 5.74
N VAL A 131 6.40 -6.75 5.81
CA VAL A 131 7.51 -7.41 6.52
C VAL A 131 8.72 -7.37 5.60
N ILE A 132 9.75 -6.60 5.97
CA ILE A 132 10.88 -6.32 5.10
C ILE A 132 11.93 -7.41 5.25
N PRO A 133 12.21 -8.23 4.21
CA PRO A 133 13.28 -9.22 4.26
C PRO A 133 14.65 -8.54 4.37
N GLN A 134 15.60 -9.23 5.01
CA GLN A 134 16.96 -8.72 5.17
C GLN A 134 17.59 -8.36 3.81
N GLY A 135 18.21 -7.19 3.73
CA GLY A 135 18.88 -6.70 2.51
C GLY A 135 17.94 -6.16 1.43
N ILE A 136 16.62 -6.20 1.63
CA ILE A 136 15.64 -5.62 0.70
C ILE A 136 15.18 -4.25 1.25
N ARG A 137 15.02 -3.27 0.37
CA ARG A 137 14.47 -1.96 0.75
C ARG A 137 12.94 -2.04 0.90
N PRO A 138 12.32 -1.20 1.73
CA PRO A 138 10.88 -1.22 1.99
C PRO A 138 9.99 -1.16 0.73
N GLN A 139 10.23 -0.22 -0.18
CA GLN A 139 9.41 -0.12 -1.40
C GLN A 139 9.51 -1.35 -2.32
N PRO A 140 10.70 -1.88 -2.67
CA PRO A 140 10.81 -3.15 -3.39
C PRO A 140 10.16 -4.32 -2.66
N SER A 141 10.24 -4.38 -1.33
CA SER A 141 9.59 -5.43 -0.53
C SER A 141 8.07 -5.38 -0.69
N ALA A 142 7.46 -4.22 -0.49
CA ALA A 142 6.03 -4.03 -0.65
C ALA A 142 5.54 -4.39 -2.06
N LEU A 143 6.28 -3.99 -3.11
CA LEU A 143 5.94 -4.33 -4.49
C LEU A 143 6.07 -5.84 -4.80
N ASN A 144 7.00 -6.53 -4.15
CA ASN A 144 7.10 -7.98 -4.29
C ASN A 144 5.87 -8.67 -3.66
N TYR A 145 5.41 -8.22 -2.49
CA TYR A 145 4.18 -8.74 -1.89
C TYR A 145 2.94 -8.37 -2.71
N ALA A 146 2.86 -7.12 -3.19
CA ALA A 146 1.75 -6.67 -4.03
C ALA A 146 1.65 -7.46 -5.35
N GLN A 147 2.77 -7.96 -5.87
CA GLN A 147 2.79 -8.80 -7.07
C GLN A 147 1.98 -10.09 -6.89
N ASP A 148 1.96 -10.62 -5.67
CA ASP A 148 1.32 -11.89 -5.33
C ASP A 148 -0.02 -11.67 -4.59
N GLU A 149 -0.46 -10.40 -4.44
CA GLU A 149 -1.74 -10.06 -3.81
C GLU A 149 -2.89 -10.38 -4.77
N PRO A 150 -3.88 -11.21 -4.37
CA PRO A 150 -4.98 -11.62 -5.27
C PRO A 150 -5.76 -10.43 -5.85
N VAL A 151 -5.99 -9.39 -5.06
CA VAL A 151 -6.71 -8.20 -5.53
C VAL A 151 -5.93 -7.46 -6.62
N VAL A 152 -4.61 -7.45 -6.55
CA VAL A 152 -3.75 -6.87 -7.60
C VAL A 152 -3.66 -7.79 -8.81
N GLY A 153 -3.53 -9.10 -8.59
CA GLY A 153 -3.47 -10.10 -9.66
C GLY A 153 -4.74 -10.17 -10.52
N GLN A 154 -5.88 -9.77 -9.97
CA GLN A 154 -7.19 -9.74 -10.64
C GLN A 154 -7.52 -8.36 -11.24
N SER A 155 -6.65 -7.38 -11.08
CA SER A 155 -6.89 -6.01 -11.57
C SER A 155 -6.77 -5.94 -13.08
N ASP A 156 -7.69 -5.21 -13.71
CA ASP A 156 -7.60 -4.85 -15.13
C ASP A 156 -6.56 -3.74 -15.33
N TRP A 157 -6.54 -2.77 -14.41
CA TRP A 157 -5.60 -1.64 -14.44
C TRP A 157 -4.95 -1.44 -13.08
N VAL A 158 -3.65 -1.15 -13.08
CA VAL A 158 -2.88 -0.91 -11.85
C VAL A 158 -2.05 0.36 -11.99
N MET A 159 -1.96 1.12 -10.90
CA MET A 159 -1.01 2.23 -10.75
C MET A 159 -0.34 2.17 -9.38
N VAL A 160 0.96 2.44 -9.33
CA VAL A 160 1.73 2.50 -8.07
C VAL A 160 1.95 3.95 -7.67
N PHE A 161 1.70 4.29 -6.41
CA PHE A 161 1.80 5.64 -5.86
C PHE A 161 2.78 5.72 -4.69
N ASP A 162 3.38 6.90 -4.51
CA ASP A 162 3.92 7.33 -3.22
C ASP A 162 2.81 8.07 -2.43
N ALA A 163 2.91 8.13 -1.11
CA ALA A 163 1.88 8.71 -0.24
C ALA A 163 1.67 10.23 -0.42
N ASP A 164 2.63 10.90 -1.05
CA ASP A 164 2.63 12.33 -1.34
C ASP A 164 2.27 12.65 -2.82
N GLU A 165 1.69 11.68 -3.52
CA GLU A 165 1.27 11.80 -4.92
C GLU A 165 -0.25 11.76 -5.04
N PHE A 166 -0.79 12.69 -5.83
CA PHE A 166 -2.22 12.82 -6.11
C PHE A 166 -2.45 12.94 -7.62
N LEU A 167 -3.27 12.05 -8.16
CA LEU A 167 -3.58 12.03 -9.60
C LEU A 167 -4.57 13.15 -9.93
N SER A 168 -4.21 14.02 -10.87
CA SER A 168 -5.05 15.11 -11.37
C SER A 168 -5.41 14.85 -12.82
N ILE A 169 -6.66 14.43 -13.06
CA ILE A 169 -7.20 14.14 -14.39
C ILE A 169 -7.91 15.40 -14.89
N LYS A 170 -7.48 15.89 -16.04
CA LYS A 170 -8.05 17.07 -16.71
C LYS A 170 -9.03 16.68 -17.81
N TYR A 171 -8.88 15.46 -18.36
CA TYR A 171 -9.72 14.93 -19.41
C TYR A 171 -11.13 14.60 -18.90
N GLY A 172 -12.14 14.86 -19.72
CA GLY A 172 -13.52 14.57 -19.39
C GLY A 172 -13.98 15.19 -18.07
N ASP A 173 -14.76 14.47 -17.32
CA ASP A 173 -15.25 14.87 -15.99
C ASP A 173 -14.19 14.77 -14.89
N GLY A 174 -12.96 14.38 -15.25
CA GLY A 174 -11.84 14.24 -14.32
C GLY A 174 -11.84 12.92 -13.59
N THR A 175 -12.39 11.88 -14.18
CA THR A 175 -12.47 10.54 -13.61
C THR A 175 -11.51 9.57 -14.31
N LEU A 176 -11.19 8.48 -13.63
CA LEU A 176 -10.42 7.38 -14.23
C LEU A 176 -11.19 6.71 -15.36
N ASP A 177 -12.52 6.66 -15.28
CA ASP A 177 -13.32 6.04 -16.31
C ASP A 177 -13.18 6.78 -17.63
N ASP A 178 -13.25 8.11 -17.64
CA ASP A 178 -13.05 8.91 -18.84
C ASP A 178 -11.63 8.77 -19.40
N LEU A 179 -10.64 8.79 -18.49
CA LEU A 179 -9.23 8.68 -18.88
C LEU A 179 -8.92 7.32 -19.52
N ILE A 180 -9.43 6.24 -18.92
CA ILE A 180 -9.25 4.87 -19.42
C ILE A 180 -10.03 4.67 -20.73
N ALA A 181 -11.24 5.23 -20.84
CA ALA A 181 -12.01 5.19 -22.08
C ALA A 181 -11.24 5.85 -23.23
N ALA A 182 -10.66 7.03 -23.00
CA ALA A 182 -9.84 7.74 -24.00
C ALA A 182 -8.59 6.94 -24.40
N ALA A 183 -7.94 6.26 -23.46
CA ALA A 183 -6.81 5.39 -23.75
C ALA A 183 -7.23 4.16 -24.59
N LYS A 184 -8.32 3.50 -24.20
CA LYS A 184 -8.86 2.34 -24.93
C LYS A 184 -9.30 2.70 -26.35
N ALA A 185 -9.85 3.90 -26.55
CA ALA A 185 -10.22 4.40 -27.90
C ALA A 185 -9.01 4.51 -28.84
N GLN A 186 -7.80 4.63 -28.30
CA GLN A 186 -6.56 4.61 -29.05
C GLN A 186 -5.85 3.24 -29.02
N ASN A 187 -6.51 2.17 -28.57
CA ASN A 187 -5.92 0.84 -28.35
C ASN A 187 -4.68 0.87 -27.43
N ALA A 188 -4.66 1.80 -26.48
CA ALA A 188 -3.55 1.90 -25.54
C ALA A 188 -3.76 0.98 -24.32
N THR A 189 -2.66 0.40 -23.87
CA THR A 189 -2.58 -0.51 -22.72
C THR A 189 -1.97 0.17 -21.49
N GLY A 190 -1.73 1.49 -21.56
CA GLY A 190 -1.26 2.26 -20.41
C GLY A 190 -1.06 3.74 -20.69
N ILE A 191 -0.96 4.49 -19.61
CA ILE A 191 -0.73 5.94 -19.61
C ILE A 191 0.44 6.23 -18.67
N VAL A 192 1.48 6.83 -19.21
CA VAL A 192 2.66 7.27 -18.46
C VAL A 192 2.42 8.69 -17.98
N VAL A 193 2.12 8.83 -16.70
CA VAL A 193 1.75 10.10 -16.08
C VAL A 193 3.01 10.76 -15.51
N THR A 194 3.29 11.96 -15.96
CA THR A 194 4.46 12.74 -15.52
C THR A 194 4.14 13.50 -14.24
N TRP A 195 5.09 13.54 -13.31
CA TRP A 195 5.00 14.37 -12.11
C TRP A 195 4.87 15.86 -12.46
N ARG A 196 4.06 16.53 -11.69
CA ARG A 196 4.00 17.96 -11.53
C ARG A 196 4.49 18.25 -10.12
N ILE A 197 5.65 18.85 -9.98
CA ILE A 197 6.25 19.15 -8.66
C ILE A 197 5.55 20.37 -8.07
N PHE A 198 5.00 20.23 -6.88
CA PHE A 198 4.42 21.31 -6.10
C PHE A 198 5.34 21.70 -4.95
N GLY A 199 5.60 23.00 -4.83
CA GLY A 199 6.39 23.58 -3.77
C GLY A 199 5.55 23.95 -2.55
N SER A 200 6.20 24.62 -1.60
CA SER A 200 5.56 25.10 -0.37
C SER A 200 4.65 26.32 -0.59
N GLY A 201 4.82 27.04 -1.69
CA GLY A 201 4.17 28.36 -1.89
C GLY A 201 4.61 29.40 -0.88
N GLY A 202 5.76 29.21 -0.19
CA GLY A 202 6.22 30.06 0.90
C GLY A 202 5.58 29.76 2.26
N VAL A 203 4.75 28.71 2.37
CA VAL A 203 4.08 28.34 3.62
C VAL A 203 5.10 27.74 4.59
N VAL A 204 5.20 28.35 5.76
CA VAL A 204 6.08 27.89 6.85
C VAL A 204 5.32 26.97 7.79
N ASP A 205 4.18 27.43 8.29
CA ASP A 205 3.43 26.75 9.33
C ASP A 205 2.64 25.55 8.79
N TRP A 206 2.57 24.51 9.63
CA TRP A 206 1.70 23.38 9.39
C TRP A 206 0.22 23.75 9.60
N SER A 207 -0.65 23.14 8.82
CA SER A 207 -2.10 23.34 8.91
C SER A 207 -2.84 22.02 8.70
N ARG A 208 -4.02 21.89 9.30
CA ARG A 208 -4.93 20.74 9.16
C ARG A 208 -5.71 20.74 7.83
N ALA A 209 -5.61 21.79 7.04
CA ALA A 209 -6.30 21.87 5.76
C ALA A 209 -5.75 20.83 4.76
N PRO A 210 -6.54 20.39 3.76
CA PRO A 210 -6.09 19.45 2.76
C PRO A 210 -4.84 19.94 2.03
N VAL A 211 -3.88 19.03 1.82
CA VAL A 211 -2.61 19.31 1.12
C VAL A 211 -2.87 19.88 -0.28
N THR A 212 -3.84 19.31 -0.98
CA THR A 212 -4.17 19.69 -2.36
C THR A 212 -4.90 21.05 -2.47
N GLU A 213 -5.29 21.65 -1.35
CA GLU A 213 -5.87 23.01 -1.29
C GLU A 213 -4.88 24.05 -0.77
N GLN A 214 -3.92 23.62 0.06
CA GLN A 214 -2.91 24.52 0.62
C GLN A 214 -1.81 24.84 -0.39
N TYR A 215 -1.32 23.85 -1.13
CA TYR A 215 -0.13 23.99 -1.96
C TYR A 215 -0.52 24.06 -3.44
N LEU A 216 -0.67 25.29 -3.95
CA LEU A 216 -1.12 25.58 -5.31
C LEU A 216 0.00 26.10 -6.23
N MET A 217 1.23 26.18 -5.71
CA MET A 217 2.37 26.64 -6.51
C MET A 217 3.19 25.43 -6.98
N ALA A 218 3.57 25.44 -8.25
CA ALA A 218 4.22 24.31 -8.90
C ALA A 218 5.40 24.74 -9.77
N ALA A 219 6.26 23.78 -10.09
CA ALA A 219 7.30 23.95 -11.11
C ALA A 219 6.67 24.27 -12.48
N PRO A 220 7.37 24.96 -13.40
CA PRO A 220 6.93 25.08 -14.79
C PRO A 220 6.80 23.70 -15.45
N PRO A 221 5.90 23.52 -16.44
CA PRO A 221 5.80 22.26 -17.19
C PRO A 221 7.12 21.82 -17.84
N THR A 222 7.99 22.78 -18.11
CA THR A 222 9.32 22.57 -18.72
C THR A 222 10.40 22.17 -17.71
N TRP A 223 10.08 22.09 -16.40
CA TRP A 223 11.02 21.71 -15.35
C TRP A 223 11.40 20.23 -15.44
N ASN A 224 12.47 19.93 -16.18
CA ASN A 224 12.85 18.57 -16.54
C ASN A 224 13.32 17.70 -15.35
N LYS A 225 13.76 18.27 -14.23
CA LYS A 225 14.07 17.51 -13.00
C LYS A 225 12.81 16.94 -12.35
N GLY A 226 11.66 17.57 -12.57
CA GLY A 226 10.35 17.12 -12.12
C GLY A 226 9.69 16.08 -13.01
N TRP A 227 10.30 15.64 -14.11
CA TRP A 227 9.67 14.72 -15.08
C TRP A 227 9.73 13.24 -14.69
N GLY A 228 9.83 12.89 -13.42
CA GLY A 228 9.56 11.55 -12.95
C GLY A 228 8.16 11.08 -13.38
N VAL A 229 7.96 9.78 -13.50
CA VAL A 229 6.68 9.24 -13.95
C VAL A 229 6.16 8.15 -13.02
N LYS A 230 4.85 7.98 -13.07
CA LYS A 230 4.15 6.75 -12.66
C LYS A 230 3.31 6.27 -13.84
N THR A 231 2.99 5.00 -13.90
CA THR A 231 2.27 4.43 -15.04
C THR A 231 0.99 3.76 -14.57
N LEU A 232 -0.14 4.19 -15.13
CA LEU A 232 -1.41 3.47 -15.08
C LEU A 232 -1.42 2.50 -16.27
N PHE A 233 -1.55 1.20 -16.05
CA PHE A 233 -1.37 0.21 -17.11
C PHE A 233 -2.25 -1.02 -16.90
N THR A 234 -2.58 -1.71 -18.01
CA THR A 234 -3.24 -3.01 -17.95
C THR A 234 -2.30 -4.04 -17.35
N PHE A 235 -2.73 -4.64 -16.26
CA PHE A 235 -1.89 -5.56 -15.51
C PHE A 235 -2.24 -7.02 -15.82
N HIS A 236 -1.20 -7.78 -16.10
CA HIS A 236 -1.29 -9.24 -16.15
C HIS A 236 -0.03 -9.84 -15.50
N PRO A 237 -0.19 -10.64 -14.45
CA PRO A 237 0.94 -11.12 -13.65
C PRO A 237 1.93 -11.98 -14.44
N ASP A 238 1.53 -12.61 -15.55
CA ASP A 238 2.45 -13.41 -16.38
C ASP A 238 3.44 -12.56 -17.17
N TYR A 239 3.03 -11.35 -17.58
CA TYR A 239 3.85 -10.47 -18.42
C TYR A 239 4.62 -9.43 -17.62
N TRP A 240 4.05 -8.96 -16.51
CA TRP A 240 4.55 -7.81 -15.79
C TRP A 240 4.99 -8.14 -14.37
N LYS A 241 6.01 -7.42 -13.92
CA LYS A 241 6.32 -7.22 -12.51
C LYS A 241 6.03 -5.77 -12.15
N LEU A 242 5.46 -5.54 -10.98
CA LEU A 242 5.26 -4.20 -10.47
C LEU A 242 6.60 -3.47 -10.30
N GLY A 243 6.59 -2.18 -10.52
CA GLY A 243 7.74 -1.30 -10.32
C GLY A 243 7.31 0.08 -9.83
N ILE A 244 8.19 0.78 -9.14
CA ILE A 244 7.88 2.06 -8.49
C ILE A 244 7.37 3.12 -9.47
N HIS A 245 7.96 3.18 -10.66
CA HIS A 245 7.65 4.20 -11.67
C HIS A 245 6.91 3.65 -12.89
N ARG A 246 7.22 2.44 -13.25
CA ARG A 246 6.60 1.71 -14.36
C ARG A 246 6.70 0.22 -14.12
N PRO A 247 5.81 -0.59 -14.72
CA PRO A 247 5.96 -2.04 -14.68
C PRO A 247 7.26 -2.47 -15.37
N LYS A 248 7.74 -3.64 -14.99
CA LYS A 248 8.89 -4.29 -15.60
C LYS A 248 8.41 -5.50 -16.38
N MET A 249 8.63 -5.50 -17.68
CA MET A 249 8.33 -6.66 -18.49
C MET A 249 9.19 -7.85 -18.05
N LYS A 250 8.59 -9.02 -17.88
CA LYS A 250 9.34 -10.23 -17.50
C LYS A 250 10.23 -10.64 -18.66
N THR A 251 11.48 -11.01 -18.37
CA THR A 251 12.55 -11.27 -19.36
C THR A 251 12.14 -12.25 -20.45
N ARG A 252 11.37 -13.29 -20.10
CA ARG A 252 10.90 -14.30 -21.04
C ARG A 252 10.04 -13.74 -22.19
N HIS A 253 9.45 -12.53 -21.99
CA HIS A 253 8.56 -11.89 -22.96
C HIS A 253 9.24 -10.77 -23.77
N ILE A 254 10.45 -10.34 -23.41
CA ILE A 254 11.13 -9.22 -24.09
C ILE A 254 11.40 -9.49 -25.58
N LYS A 255 11.67 -10.76 -25.91
CA LYS A 255 11.98 -11.19 -27.28
C LYS A 255 10.82 -11.92 -27.98
N THR A 256 9.61 -11.78 -27.47
CA THR A 256 8.37 -12.31 -28.09
C THR A 256 7.60 -11.19 -28.80
N GLU A 257 6.43 -11.50 -29.33
CA GLU A 257 5.52 -10.51 -29.91
C GLU A 257 4.84 -9.62 -28.86
N PHE A 258 4.94 -9.96 -27.56
CA PHE A 258 4.26 -9.19 -26.51
C PHE A 258 4.64 -7.70 -26.47
N PRO A 259 5.91 -7.27 -26.61
CA PRO A 259 6.26 -5.84 -26.67
C PRO A 259 5.52 -5.07 -27.78
N ASN A 260 5.19 -5.71 -28.88
CA ASN A 260 4.46 -5.10 -29.99
C ASN A 260 2.96 -4.87 -29.66
N GLN A 261 2.42 -5.62 -28.72
CA GLN A 261 1.04 -5.48 -28.24
C GLN A 261 0.90 -4.38 -27.17
N VAL A 262 2.03 -3.92 -26.62
CA VAL A 262 2.05 -2.87 -25.60
C VAL A 262 2.08 -1.51 -26.27
N LYS A 263 1.05 -0.71 -26.07
CA LYS A 263 0.97 0.68 -26.49
C LYS A 263 0.72 1.58 -25.30
N TRP A 264 1.63 2.49 -25.03
CA TRP A 264 1.48 3.46 -23.95
C TRP A 264 1.36 4.88 -24.47
N LEU A 265 0.52 5.68 -23.81
CA LEU A 265 0.37 7.10 -24.06
C LEU A 265 1.07 7.91 -22.95
N ASN A 266 1.39 9.16 -23.24
CA ASN A 266 1.80 10.11 -22.21
C ASN A 266 0.59 10.82 -21.58
N GLY A 267 0.83 11.72 -20.64
CA GLY A 267 -0.22 12.51 -19.98
C GLY A 267 -0.95 13.52 -20.88
N SER A 268 -0.65 13.56 -22.18
CA SER A 268 -1.38 14.34 -23.21
C SER A 268 -2.04 13.47 -24.27
N GLY A 269 -2.12 12.15 -24.04
CA GLY A 269 -2.73 11.22 -25.00
C GLY A 269 -1.88 10.94 -26.24
N ARG A 270 -0.58 11.32 -26.25
CA ARG A 270 0.35 11.03 -27.36
C ARG A 270 1.12 9.76 -27.06
N GLU A 271 1.44 9.00 -28.11
CA GLU A 271 2.16 7.74 -27.96
C GLU A 271 3.55 7.94 -27.35
N MET A 272 3.90 7.07 -26.42
CA MET A 272 5.22 7.02 -25.78
C MET A 272 6.23 6.31 -26.69
N GLU A 273 7.49 6.73 -26.58
CA GLU A 273 8.57 6.03 -27.25
C GLU A 273 8.72 4.60 -26.71
N ASP A 274 8.95 3.65 -27.58
CA ASP A 274 9.06 2.22 -27.28
C ASP A 274 10.05 1.86 -26.18
N TYR A 275 11.12 2.63 -26.02
CA TYR A 275 12.11 2.33 -24.98
C TYR A 275 11.54 2.38 -23.55
N PHE A 276 10.43 3.10 -23.35
CA PHE A 276 9.77 3.14 -22.03
C PHE A 276 9.21 1.77 -21.60
N LYS A 277 8.91 0.89 -22.53
CA LYS A 277 8.47 -0.49 -22.24
C LYS A 277 9.55 -1.28 -21.49
N PHE A 278 10.82 -0.92 -21.69
CA PHE A 278 11.98 -1.67 -21.19
C PHE A 278 12.72 -0.94 -20.09
N ARG A 279 12.87 0.39 -20.17
CA ARG A 279 13.64 1.19 -19.23
C ARG A 279 13.12 2.62 -19.15
N GLY A 280 13.46 3.30 -18.07
CA GLY A 280 13.14 4.69 -17.84
C GLY A 280 12.24 4.87 -16.62
N TRP A 281 12.36 6.02 -16.00
CA TRP A 281 11.53 6.45 -14.87
C TRP A 281 11.23 7.94 -14.96
N ARG A 282 11.61 8.56 -16.07
CA ARG A 282 11.43 9.99 -16.37
C ARG A 282 11.03 10.19 -17.82
N SER A 283 10.15 11.15 -18.04
CA SER A 283 9.87 11.67 -19.37
C SER A 283 11.06 12.43 -19.94
N ILE A 284 11.04 12.61 -21.25
CA ILE A 284 11.95 13.47 -22.02
C ILE A 284 11.12 14.54 -22.75
N THR A 285 11.76 15.51 -23.37
CA THR A 285 11.09 16.62 -24.06
C THR A 285 10.02 16.16 -25.05
N ARG A 286 10.22 15.02 -25.73
CA ARG A 286 9.26 14.47 -26.69
C ARG A 286 8.13 13.69 -26.04
N THR A 287 8.28 13.23 -24.81
CA THR A 287 7.31 12.33 -24.14
C THR A 287 6.60 12.97 -22.97
N VAL A 288 7.06 14.13 -22.48
CA VAL A 288 6.35 14.87 -21.43
C VAL A 288 4.99 15.34 -21.95
N GLY A 289 3.96 15.25 -21.11
CA GLY A 289 2.63 15.73 -21.43
C GLY A 289 1.76 15.87 -20.18
N TYR A 290 0.88 16.87 -20.18
CA TYR A 290 0.04 17.25 -19.05
C TYR A 290 -1.42 17.60 -19.43
N ASP A 291 -1.81 17.41 -20.70
CA ASP A 291 -3.10 17.92 -21.18
C ASP A 291 -4.27 17.07 -20.66
N TRP A 292 -4.11 15.75 -20.56
CA TRP A 292 -5.13 14.83 -20.07
C TRP A 292 -5.02 14.56 -18.58
N VAL A 293 -3.77 14.39 -18.09
CA VAL A 293 -3.52 13.98 -16.73
C VAL A 293 -2.11 14.37 -16.28
N GLN A 294 -1.97 14.71 -15.02
CA GLN A 294 -0.70 14.93 -14.33
C GLN A 294 -0.71 14.24 -12.97
N LEU A 295 0.46 13.95 -12.43
CA LEU A 295 0.61 13.44 -11.08
C LEU A 295 1.22 14.52 -10.19
N ASN A 296 0.38 15.12 -9.36
CA ASN A 296 0.83 16.16 -8.44
C ASN A 296 1.65 15.54 -7.31
N HIS A 297 2.88 16.01 -7.16
CA HIS A 297 3.85 15.50 -6.20
C HIS A 297 4.15 16.56 -5.15
N TYR A 298 3.61 16.38 -3.95
CA TYR A 298 3.71 17.29 -2.81
C TYR A 298 4.86 16.86 -1.87
N ALA A 299 6.08 16.83 -2.42
CA ALA A 299 7.24 16.27 -1.72
C ALA A 299 7.69 17.06 -0.50
N VAL A 300 7.43 18.36 -0.47
CA VAL A 300 7.91 19.26 0.60
C VAL A 300 6.79 19.74 1.52
N LYS A 301 5.66 20.16 0.97
CA LYS A 301 4.55 20.80 1.72
C LYS A 301 5.05 22.09 2.42
N SER A 302 4.66 22.35 3.69
CA SER A 302 5.21 23.46 4.48
C SER A 302 6.59 23.13 5.05
N VAL A 303 7.31 24.16 5.52
CA VAL A 303 8.59 24.00 6.23
C VAL A 303 8.41 23.10 7.46
N ASP A 304 7.35 23.29 8.21
CA ASP A 304 7.00 22.46 9.36
C ASP A 304 6.78 20.98 8.98
N SER A 305 6.03 20.74 7.92
CA SER A 305 5.79 19.38 7.40
C SER A 305 7.10 18.72 6.95
N TYR A 306 7.99 19.50 6.34
CA TYR A 306 9.31 19.02 5.94
C TYR A 306 10.20 18.71 7.14
N ALA A 307 10.14 19.51 8.19
CA ALA A 307 10.86 19.27 9.43
C ALA A 307 10.45 17.96 10.10
N ILE A 308 9.15 17.70 10.21
CA ILE A 308 8.63 16.42 10.70
C ILE A 308 9.11 15.26 9.82
N ARG A 309 9.05 15.43 8.50
CA ARG A 309 9.51 14.42 7.54
C ARG A 309 11.01 14.14 7.65
N LYS A 310 11.82 15.16 7.87
CA LYS A 310 13.27 15.01 8.10
C LYS A 310 13.57 14.21 9.36
N MET A 311 12.88 14.48 10.45
CA MET A 311 13.03 13.74 11.71
C MET A 311 12.59 12.27 11.60
N ARG A 312 11.47 12.01 10.94
CA ARG A 312 10.98 10.66 10.68
C ARG A 312 11.97 9.81 9.87
N GLY A 313 12.78 10.46 9.04
CA GLY A 313 13.67 9.81 8.11
C GLY A 313 12.97 9.32 6.82
N ASN A 314 13.74 8.67 5.98
CA ASN A 314 13.27 8.17 4.69
C ASN A 314 12.76 6.73 4.79
N VAL A 315 11.65 6.42 4.13
CA VAL A 315 11.07 5.06 4.04
C VAL A 315 12.08 4.00 3.62
N ASN A 316 13.07 4.36 2.79
CA ASN A 316 14.12 3.46 2.32
C ASN A 316 15.43 3.57 3.14
N ASN A 317 15.41 4.16 4.33
CA ASN A 317 16.54 4.32 5.25
C ASN A 317 17.77 5.01 4.60
N LYS A 318 17.53 5.96 3.68
CA LYS A 318 18.59 6.79 3.13
C LYS A 318 18.93 7.90 4.12
N VAL A 319 20.15 7.90 4.59
CA VAL A 319 20.69 8.96 5.47
C VAL A 319 20.72 10.28 4.68
N ASP A 320 20.37 11.39 5.33
CA ASP A 320 20.40 12.77 4.80
C ASP A 320 19.69 13.03 3.46
N LYS A 321 18.71 12.20 3.11
CA LYS A 321 17.91 12.48 1.90
C LYS A 321 17.20 13.84 1.97
N TYR A 322 16.69 14.21 3.14
CA TYR A 322 15.92 15.44 3.36
C TYR A 322 16.81 16.58 3.82
N ASN A 323 17.59 17.12 2.88
CA ASN A 323 18.50 18.27 3.05
C ASN A 323 18.06 19.47 2.20
N SER A 324 18.81 20.57 2.25
CA SER A 324 18.55 21.77 1.47
C SER A 324 18.62 21.57 -0.04
N ASP A 325 19.46 20.66 -0.54
CA ASP A 325 19.55 20.34 -1.96
C ASP A 325 18.26 19.65 -2.44
N TYR A 326 17.75 18.70 -1.66
CA TYR A 326 16.46 18.06 -1.97
C TYR A 326 15.32 19.09 -1.93
N TRP A 327 15.34 20.00 -0.93
CA TRP A 327 14.36 21.07 -0.83
C TRP A 327 14.42 21.97 -2.07
N SER A 328 15.56 22.51 -2.46
CA SER A 328 15.69 23.39 -3.62
C SER A 328 15.24 22.74 -4.94
N LEU A 329 15.34 21.40 -5.04
CA LEU A 329 14.81 20.65 -6.18
C LEU A 329 13.30 20.50 -6.17
N GLN A 330 12.67 20.48 -5.00
CA GLN A 330 11.24 20.14 -4.84
C GLN A 330 10.39 21.35 -4.47
N ASP A 331 10.95 22.37 -3.85
CA ASP A 331 10.24 23.60 -3.51
C ASP A 331 10.17 24.55 -4.72
N ARG A 332 9.32 24.18 -5.68
CA ARG A 332 9.14 24.91 -6.93
C ARG A 332 7.80 25.64 -6.94
N ASN A 333 7.87 26.96 -7.03
CA ASN A 333 6.75 27.87 -6.79
C ASN A 333 6.52 28.85 -7.93
N GLU A 334 6.99 28.53 -9.13
CA GLU A 334 7.03 29.44 -10.28
C GLU A 334 5.69 29.62 -10.99
N VAL A 335 4.79 28.64 -10.89
CA VAL A 335 3.50 28.64 -11.61
C VAL A 335 2.38 28.23 -10.67
N ARG A 336 1.29 28.99 -10.68
CA ARG A 336 0.08 28.61 -9.96
C ARG A 336 -0.66 27.51 -10.73
N ASP A 337 -1.00 26.42 -10.06
CA ASP A 337 -1.72 25.26 -10.61
C ASP A 337 -2.88 24.89 -9.67
N GLU A 338 -4.09 25.15 -10.10
CA GLU A 338 -5.33 24.96 -9.35
C GLU A 338 -6.12 23.71 -9.79
N THR A 339 -5.51 22.86 -10.60
CA THR A 339 -6.21 21.69 -11.19
C THR A 339 -6.81 20.74 -10.17
N MET A 340 -6.25 20.68 -8.95
CA MET A 340 -6.79 19.87 -7.86
C MET A 340 -8.03 20.45 -7.20
N LEU A 341 -8.29 21.76 -7.33
CA LEU A 341 -9.46 22.40 -6.71
C LEU A 341 -10.80 21.90 -7.29
N ARG A 342 -10.79 21.37 -8.52
CA ARG A 342 -11.97 20.72 -9.10
C ARG A 342 -12.49 19.55 -8.25
N TYR A 343 -11.63 18.90 -7.49
CA TYR A 343 -11.99 17.79 -6.63
C TYR A 343 -12.37 18.19 -5.19
N SER A 344 -12.17 19.46 -4.81
CA SER A 344 -12.38 19.92 -3.43
C SER A 344 -13.74 19.51 -2.87
N LYS A 345 -14.81 19.74 -3.65
CA LYS A 345 -16.18 19.43 -3.19
C LYS A 345 -16.37 17.92 -2.95
N VAL A 346 -16.01 17.07 -3.90
CA VAL A 346 -16.23 15.61 -3.79
C VAL A 346 -15.26 15.00 -2.78
N ARG A 347 -13.98 15.38 -2.81
CA ARG A 347 -12.98 14.92 -1.85
C ARG A 347 -13.33 15.30 -0.41
N ASN A 348 -13.65 16.56 -0.14
CA ASN A 348 -13.96 17.03 1.21
C ASN A 348 -15.26 16.40 1.73
N ARG A 349 -16.26 16.19 0.84
CA ARG A 349 -17.45 15.39 1.19
C ARG A 349 -17.05 13.97 1.59
N THR A 350 -16.22 13.31 0.82
CA THR A 350 -15.75 11.94 1.13
C THR A 350 -14.95 11.91 2.43
N MET A 351 -14.04 12.88 2.65
CA MET A 351 -13.32 13.01 3.93
C MET A 351 -14.28 13.17 5.11
N SER A 352 -15.26 14.05 4.99
CA SER A 352 -16.27 14.27 6.03
C SER A 352 -17.08 13.01 6.32
N GLN A 353 -17.47 12.27 5.28
CA GLN A 353 -18.17 10.99 5.42
C GLN A 353 -17.31 9.92 6.08
N LEU A 354 -16.02 9.78 5.70
CA LEU A 354 -15.09 8.88 6.34
C LEU A 354 -14.95 9.16 7.84
N LEU A 355 -14.87 10.44 8.19
CA LEU A 355 -14.75 10.90 9.58
C LEU A 355 -16.06 10.87 10.37
N THR A 356 -17.19 10.42 9.80
CA THR A 356 -18.39 10.07 10.60
C THR A 356 -18.22 8.74 11.33
N ASP A 357 -17.29 7.88 10.90
CA ASP A 357 -16.93 6.71 11.69
C ASP A 357 -16.14 7.14 12.93
N PRO A 358 -16.64 6.87 14.16
CA PRO A 358 -16.04 7.41 15.37
C PRO A 358 -14.65 6.83 15.65
N THR A 359 -14.38 5.61 15.22
CA THR A 359 -13.05 5.00 15.39
C THR A 359 -12.04 5.64 14.45
N LEU A 360 -12.39 5.82 13.18
CA LEU A 360 -11.51 6.44 12.20
C LEU A 360 -11.24 7.91 12.57
N ARG A 361 -12.27 8.66 13.03
CA ARG A 361 -12.11 10.04 13.53
C ARG A 361 -11.11 10.10 14.67
N ARG A 362 -11.32 9.30 15.71
CA ARG A 362 -10.42 9.26 16.88
C ARG A 362 -8.98 8.93 16.48
N LEU A 363 -8.78 8.00 15.56
CA LEU A 363 -7.45 7.63 15.06
C LEU A 363 -6.81 8.77 14.26
N HIS A 364 -7.59 9.45 13.44
CA HIS A 364 -7.14 10.59 12.65
C HIS A 364 -6.77 11.78 13.56
N ASP A 365 -7.66 12.15 14.49
CA ASP A 365 -7.42 13.24 15.43
C ASP A 365 -6.15 12.96 16.26
N ALA A 366 -5.98 11.74 16.77
CA ALA A 366 -4.79 11.35 17.50
C ALA A 366 -3.50 11.40 16.65
N ALA A 367 -3.56 11.09 15.35
CA ALA A 367 -2.41 11.21 14.45
C ALA A 367 -2.04 12.67 14.20
N VAL A 368 -3.04 13.53 14.02
CA VAL A 368 -2.88 14.98 13.87
C VAL A 368 -2.27 15.59 15.14
N GLU A 369 -2.83 15.29 16.31
CA GLU A 369 -2.33 15.78 17.61
C GLU A 369 -0.88 15.34 17.88
N ARG A 370 -0.52 14.10 17.52
CA ARG A 370 0.88 13.65 17.60
C ARG A 370 1.81 14.45 16.70
N ALA A 371 1.37 14.77 15.49
CA ALA A 371 2.17 15.59 14.57
C ALA A 371 2.35 17.00 15.12
N GLU A 372 1.29 17.61 15.65
CA GLU A 372 1.32 18.95 16.27
C GLU A 372 2.21 18.98 17.51
N THR A 373 2.12 17.97 18.38
CA THR A 373 2.95 17.86 19.59
C THR A 373 4.43 17.72 19.21
N ARG A 374 4.76 16.82 18.30
CA ARG A 374 6.14 16.66 17.80
C ARG A 374 6.68 17.94 17.18
N LEU A 375 5.83 18.65 16.45
CA LEU A 375 6.20 19.91 15.83
C LEU A 375 6.46 21.00 16.90
N ALA A 376 5.60 21.10 17.91
CA ALA A 376 5.77 22.05 19.01
C ALA A 376 7.10 21.82 19.76
N GLU A 377 7.43 20.56 20.03
CA GLU A 377 8.73 20.18 20.63
C GLU A 377 9.90 20.57 19.70
N LEU A 378 9.78 20.27 18.41
CA LEU A 378 10.82 20.54 17.42
C LEU A 378 11.09 22.03 17.26
N LYS A 379 10.06 22.86 17.26
CA LYS A 379 10.17 24.33 17.14
C LYS A 379 11.00 24.98 18.27
N GLN A 380 11.13 24.30 19.41
CA GLN A 380 11.97 24.78 20.52
C GLN A 380 13.46 24.54 20.30
N THR A 381 13.86 23.74 19.31
CA THR A 381 15.24 23.30 19.11
C THR A 381 16.02 24.23 18.17
N ASP A 382 17.36 24.32 18.42
CA ASP A 382 18.28 25.01 17.49
C ASP A 382 18.34 24.32 16.11
N ALA A 383 18.13 23.00 16.08
CA ALA A 383 18.08 22.23 14.86
C ALA A 383 16.94 22.69 13.94
N TYR A 384 15.77 22.99 14.49
CA TYR A 384 14.66 23.54 13.72
C TYR A 384 14.98 24.94 13.20
N ARG A 385 15.51 25.85 14.04
CA ARG A 385 15.90 27.20 13.63
C ARG A 385 16.94 27.19 12.49
N SER A 386 17.94 26.31 12.62
CA SER A 386 18.96 26.11 11.58
C SER A 386 18.36 25.55 10.29
N LEU A 387 17.40 24.60 10.40
CA LEU A 387 16.69 24.06 9.25
C LEU A 387 15.90 25.14 8.53
N VAL A 388 15.09 25.95 9.22
CA VAL A 388 14.29 27.02 8.63
C VAL A 388 15.19 27.99 7.86
N ALA A 389 16.31 28.44 8.44
CA ALA A 389 17.28 29.32 7.79
C ALA A 389 17.86 28.68 6.52
N SER A 390 18.25 27.41 6.61
CA SER A 390 18.79 26.64 5.47
C SER A 390 17.77 26.48 4.35
N LEU A 391 16.51 26.18 4.67
CA LEU A 391 15.43 26.00 3.68
C LEU A 391 15.05 27.34 3.02
N SER A 392 15.03 28.44 3.79
CA SER A 392 14.79 29.80 3.25
C SER A 392 15.86 30.16 2.21
N THR A 393 17.13 29.90 2.52
CA THR A 393 18.23 30.09 1.57
C THR A 393 18.07 29.20 0.32
N ALA A 394 17.66 27.94 0.51
CA ALA A 394 17.47 27.01 -0.59
C ALA A 394 16.30 27.39 -1.49
N SER A 395 15.20 27.94 -0.94
CA SER A 395 14.05 28.45 -1.72
C SER A 395 14.40 29.67 -2.57
N ALA A 396 15.37 30.47 -2.13
CA ALA A 396 15.83 31.63 -2.88
C ALA A 396 16.66 31.29 -4.13
N VAL A 397 17.07 30.01 -4.32
CA VAL A 397 17.84 29.59 -5.50
C VAL A 397 16.95 29.63 -6.75
N PRO A 398 17.25 30.51 -7.73
CA PRO A 398 16.45 30.57 -8.96
C PRO A 398 16.50 29.25 -9.76
N ILE A 399 15.39 28.91 -10.40
CA ILE A 399 15.28 27.69 -11.22
C ILE A 399 16.34 27.61 -12.32
N SER A 400 16.77 28.76 -12.86
CA SER A 400 17.82 28.88 -13.88
C SER A 400 19.22 28.47 -13.39
N GLN A 401 19.49 28.55 -12.09
CA GLN A 401 20.74 28.15 -11.49
C GLN A 401 20.82 26.65 -11.21
N ILE A 402 19.68 25.96 -11.22
CA ILE A 402 19.62 24.53 -11.03
C ILE A 402 19.82 23.84 -12.38
N VAL A 403 21.05 23.49 -12.69
CA VAL A 403 21.40 22.83 -13.97
C VAL A 403 20.84 21.42 -14.01
N ALA A 404 19.98 21.15 -14.98
CA ALA A 404 19.47 19.81 -15.25
C ALA A 404 19.36 19.57 -16.75
N LYS A 405 19.99 18.50 -17.20
CA LYS A 405 19.79 18.02 -18.57
C LYS A 405 18.56 17.13 -18.63
N PRO A 406 17.68 17.29 -19.64
CA PRO A 406 16.58 16.35 -19.84
C PRO A 406 17.12 14.94 -20.10
N PRO A 407 16.39 13.89 -19.69
CA PRO A 407 16.76 12.53 -20.06
C PRO A 407 16.78 12.38 -21.57
N GLN A 408 17.78 11.69 -22.09
CA GLN A 408 17.86 11.39 -23.52
C GLN A 408 17.15 10.06 -23.82
N ALA A 409 16.44 10.01 -24.94
CA ALA A 409 15.93 8.77 -25.49
C ALA A 409 17.10 7.82 -25.82
N ARG A 410 16.93 6.56 -25.54
CA ARG A 410 17.91 5.51 -25.85
C ARG A 410 17.32 4.52 -26.84
N ASP A 411 18.20 3.87 -27.56
CA ASP A 411 17.86 2.79 -28.47
C ASP A 411 17.16 1.63 -27.73
N LYS A 412 15.95 1.27 -28.17
CA LYS A 412 15.11 0.25 -27.51
C LYS A 412 15.75 -1.14 -27.51
N GLU A 413 16.47 -1.49 -28.59
CA GLU A 413 17.08 -2.80 -28.72
C GLU A 413 18.30 -2.94 -27.81
N LYS A 414 19.12 -1.89 -27.70
CA LYS A 414 20.23 -1.85 -26.73
C LYS A 414 19.74 -1.93 -25.30
N ILE A 415 18.60 -1.30 -25.02
CA ILE A 415 18.00 -1.35 -23.68
C ILE A 415 17.42 -2.73 -23.40
N ALA A 416 16.71 -3.34 -24.34
CA ALA A 416 16.18 -4.68 -24.20
C ALA A 416 17.30 -5.71 -24.02
N ALA A 417 18.39 -5.61 -24.80
CA ALA A 417 19.56 -6.44 -24.65
C ALA A 417 20.21 -6.29 -23.26
N LEU A 418 20.42 -5.05 -22.82
CA LEU A 418 20.99 -4.77 -21.48
C LEU A 418 20.12 -5.32 -20.35
N MET A 419 18.81 -5.19 -20.46
CA MET A 419 17.87 -5.73 -19.46
C MET A 419 17.86 -7.27 -19.46
N SER A 420 17.92 -7.88 -20.65
CA SER A 420 18.07 -9.33 -20.78
C SER A 420 19.35 -9.82 -20.10
N ASP A 421 20.47 -9.12 -20.28
CA ASP A 421 21.75 -9.49 -19.70
C ASP A 421 21.77 -9.29 -18.17
N VAL A 422 21.22 -8.21 -17.66
CA VAL A 422 21.08 -7.98 -16.21
C VAL A 422 20.23 -9.06 -15.55
N GLU A 423 19.13 -9.47 -16.17
CA GLU A 423 18.28 -10.54 -15.64
C GLU A 423 18.95 -11.92 -15.74
N LYS A 424 19.69 -12.17 -16.82
CA LYS A 424 20.52 -13.41 -16.92
C LYS A 424 21.57 -13.47 -15.83
N GLN A 425 22.27 -12.36 -15.57
CA GLN A 425 23.25 -12.27 -14.48
C GLN A 425 22.60 -12.48 -13.10
N ARG A 426 21.41 -11.88 -12.86
CA ARG A 426 20.64 -12.12 -11.63
C ARG A 426 20.18 -13.56 -11.51
N GLY A 427 19.71 -14.16 -12.62
CA GLY A 427 19.32 -15.56 -12.66
C GLY A 427 20.50 -16.50 -12.45
N ALA A 428 21.67 -16.19 -13.03
CA ALA A 428 22.89 -16.94 -12.83
C ALA A 428 23.40 -16.84 -11.38
N LYS A 429 23.36 -15.63 -10.80
CA LYS A 429 23.69 -15.42 -9.38
C LYS A 429 22.75 -16.18 -8.45
N ALA A 430 21.45 -16.11 -8.67
CA ALA A 430 20.46 -16.86 -7.89
C ALA A 430 20.63 -18.39 -8.03
N LYS A 431 21.07 -18.85 -9.21
CA LYS A 431 21.41 -20.26 -9.46
C LYS A 431 22.72 -20.66 -8.77
N ALA A 432 23.72 -19.79 -8.77
CA ALA A 432 24.99 -19.97 -8.07
C ALA A 432 24.78 -19.98 -6.55
N ASP A 433 23.96 -19.04 -6.03
CA ASP A 433 23.60 -18.97 -4.62
C ASP A 433 22.82 -20.22 -4.16
N ARG A 434 21.97 -20.80 -5.03
CA ARG A 434 21.29 -22.08 -4.78
C ARG A 434 22.24 -23.29 -4.86
N LYS A 435 23.25 -23.26 -5.73
CA LYS A 435 24.26 -24.33 -5.86
C LYS A 435 25.33 -24.30 -4.78
N ALA A 436 25.61 -23.12 -4.22
CA ALA A 436 26.56 -22.94 -3.14
C ALA A 436 26.08 -23.55 -1.81
N GLY A 437 24.84 -24.07 -1.78
CA GLY A 437 24.21 -24.53 -0.55
C GLY A 437 23.88 -23.37 0.37
N PRO A 438 23.12 -23.56 1.42
CA PRO A 438 22.94 -22.53 2.41
C PRO A 438 24.33 -22.15 2.92
N LYS A 439 24.77 -20.90 2.68
CA LYS A 439 25.80 -20.31 3.53
C LYS A 439 25.32 -20.57 4.94
N GLU A 440 26.18 -21.10 5.82
CA GLU A 440 25.86 -21.21 7.25
C GLU A 440 25.08 -19.97 7.63
N PRO A 441 23.83 -20.11 8.09
CA PRO A 441 23.08 -18.95 8.50
C PRO A 441 23.93 -18.21 9.53
N PRO A 442 24.02 -16.86 9.48
CA PRO A 442 24.49 -16.10 10.62
C PRO A 442 23.65 -16.60 11.77
N ALA A 443 24.28 -17.10 12.86
CA ALA A 443 23.72 -17.85 13.98
C ALA A 443 22.22 -17.57 14.11
N GLU A 444 21.41 -18.54 13.74
CA GLU A 444 19.99 -18.42 13.49
C GLU A 444 19.35 -17.46 14.51
N ALA A 445 18.78 -16.36 14.01
CA ALA A 445 17.59 -15.88 14.64
C ALA A 445 16.54 -16.99 14.47
N VAL A 446 16.51 -17.94 15.39
CA VAL A 446 15.42 -18.89 15.57
C VAL A 446 14.15 -18.07 15.38
N PRO A 447 13.20 -18.44 14.51
CA PRO A 447 11.90 -17.78 14.47
C PRO A 447 11.41 -17.84 15.91
N MET A 448 11.48 -16.69 16.64
CA MET A 448 11.03 -16.66 18.03
C MET A 448 9.53 -16.88 17.95
N GLY A 449 9.10 -18.08 18.32
CA GLY A 449 7.69 -18.39 18.45
C GLY A 449 7.01 -17.34 19.33
N SER A 450 5.73 -17.20 19.21
CA SER A 450 4.95 -16.28 20.05
C SER A 450 4.96 -16.68 21.52
N TYR A 451 5.34 -17.91 21.83
CA TYR A 451 5.28 -18.52 23.16
C TYR A 451 6.66 -18.94 23.63
N ASN A 452 6.85 -18.94 24.96
CA ASN A 452 8.09 -19.45 25.55
C ASN A 452 8.17 -20.97 25.43
N PRO A 453 9.29 -21.53 25.01
CA PRO A 453 9.44 -22.99 24.79
C PRO A 453 9.71 -23.76 26.10
N GLY A 454 9.92 -23.05 27.23
CA GLY A 454 10.26 -23.67 28.51
C GLY A 454 9.06 -24.15 29.33
N PRO A 455 9.31 -24.81 30.46
CA PRO A 455 8.25 -25.21 31.37
C PRO A 455 7.46 -23.96 31.83
N ILE A 456 6.15 -24.03 31.74
CA ILE A 456 5.26 -22.97 32.19
C ILE A 456 4.60 -23.46 33.49
N ASP A 457 4.95 -22.86 34.62
CA ASP A 457 4.34 -23.11 35.91
C ASP A 457 3.46 -21.91 36.27
N LEU A 458 2.15 -22.12 36.29
CA LEU A 458 1.16 -21.09 36.57
C LEU A 458 0.51 -21.37 37.95
N PRO A 459 0.70 -20.50 38.94
CA PRO A 459 -0.02 -20.58 40.19
C PRO A 459 -1.54 -20.45 39.99
N THR A 460 -2.31 -21.12 40.84
CA THR A 460 -3.78 -21.19 40.73
C THR A 460 -4.51 -19.90 41.13
N ASP A 461 -3.85 -18.98 41.81
CA ASP A 461 -4.42 -17.78 42.43
C ASP A 461 -3.83 -16.45 41.91
N MET A 462 -3.29 -16.47 40.69
CA MET A 462 -2.57 -15.36 40.08
C MET A 462 -3.49 -14.27 39.57
N GLN A 463 -3.32 -13.03 40.00
CA GLN A 463 -3.89 -11.86 39.39
C GLN A 463 -3.02 -11.45 38.18
N LEU A 464 -3.57 -11.57 36.96
CA LEU A 464 -2.91 -11.20 35.71
C LEU A 464 -3.48 -9.90 35.17
N GLU A 465 -2.60 -9.03 34.71
CA GLU A 465 -3.01 -7.88 33.92
C GLU A 465 -3.51 -8.38 32.55
N VAL A 466 -4.73 -7.98 32.14
CA VAL A 466 -5.44 -8.54 31.00
C VAL A 466 -5.74 -7.45 29.97
N PHE A 467 -5.43 -7.72 28.71
CA PHE A 467 -5.62 -6.82 27.58
C PHE A 467 -6.59 -7.39 26.55
N ALA A 468 -7.45 -6.52 26.01
CA ALA A 468 -8.32 -6.88 24.91
C ALA A 468 -7.51 -7.05 23.61
N ASN A 469 -7.64 -8.20 22.98
CA ASN A 469 -7.04 -8.53 21.68
C ASN A 469 -8.13 -9.08 20.75
N HIS A 470 -8.60 -8.28 19.83
CA HIS A 470 -9.78 -8.59 19.01
C HIS A 470 -11.00 -8.91 19.90
N SER A 471 -11.65 -10.05 19.71
CA SER A 471 -12.77 -10.49 20.56
C SER A 471 -12.35 -11.31 21.77
N MET A 472 -11.04 -11.44 22.04
CA MET A 472 -10.48 -12.23 23.12
C MET A 472 -9.79 -11.34 24.15
N LYS A 473 -9.65 -11.84 25.36
CA LYS A 473 -8.88 -11.23 26.44
C LYS A 473 -7.62 -12.07 26.69
N LEU A 474 -6.45 -11.45 26.58
CA LEU A 474 -5.16 -12.11 26.80
C LEU A 474 -4.46 -11.56 28.04
N PRO A 475 -3.94 -12.42 28.91
CA PRO A 475 -3.12 -11.98 30.05
C PRO A 475 -1.72 -11.58 29.58
N LEU A 476 -1.13 -10.59 30.23
CA LEU A 476 0.26 -10.21 30.02
C LEU A 476 1.16 -11.04 30.93
N ASP A 477 1.62 -12.18 30.42
CA ASP A 477 2.45 -13.09 31.19
C ASP A 477 3.73 -13.49 30.45
N HIS A 478 4.87 -13.03 30.94
CA HIS A 478 6.21 -13.29 30.38
C HIS A 478 6.65 -14.76 30.49
N ARG A 479 5.98 -15.59 31.27
CA ARG A 479 6.24 -17.04 31.36
C ARG A 479 5.62 -17.78 30.19
N VAL A 480 4.49 -17.26 29.67
CA VAL A 480 3.73 -17.84 28.57
C VAL A 480 4.16 -17.25 27.25
N PHE A 481 4.24 -15.93 27.18
CA PHE A 481 4.52 -15.22 25.94
C PHE A 481 5.97 -14.75 25.84
N ALA A 482 6.55 -14.91 24.68
CA ALA A 482 7.89 -14.42 24.40
C ALA A 482 7.96 -12.88 24.54
N ALA A 483 9.09 -12.35 25.01
CA ALA A 483 9.25 -10.93 25.37
C ALA A 483 8.86 -9.97 24.23
N HIS A 484 9.14 -10.32 22.98
CA HIS A 484 8.80 -9.49 21.82
C HIS A 484 7.30 -9.45 21.51
N VAL A 485 6.50 -10.34 22.08
CA VAL A 485 5.05 -10.45 21.89
C VAL A 485 4.28 -9.61 22.92
N LEU A 486 4.84 -9.40 24.11
CA LEU A 486 4.17 -8.66 25.18
C LEU A 486 3.66 -7.26 24.75
N PRO A 487 4.44 -6.44 24.02
CA PRO A 487 3.93 -5.16 23.51
C PRO A 487 2.78 -5.32 22.49
N LEU A 488 2.72 -6.43 21.78
CA LEU A 488 1.62 -6.72 20.85
C LEU A 488 0.33 -7.05 21.60
N ILE A 489 0.42 -7.78 22.71
CA ILE A 489 -0.71 -8.05 23.61
C ILE A 489 -1.22 -6.76 24.22
N GLN A 490 -0.33 -5.92 24.79
CA GLN A 490 -0.70 -4.63 25.38
C GLN A 490 -1.41 -3.70 24.38
N SER A 491 -0.97 -3.71 23.12
CA SER A 491 -1.55 -2.87 22.07
C SER A 491 -2.75 -3.49 21.34
N GLY A 492 -3.22 -4.68 21.74
CA GLY A 492 -4.33 -5.37 21.07
C GLY A 492 -3.99 -5.88 19.65
N LYS A 493 -2.72 -6.09 19.35
CA LYS A 493 -2.22 -6.44 18.01
C LYS A 493 -1.69 -7.88 17.90
N PHE A 494 -1.88 -8.70 18.93
CA PHE A 494 -1.41 -10.08 18.94
C PHE A 494 -2.05 -10.89 17.80
N GLU A 495 -1.23 -11.57 17.01
CA GLU A 495 -1.61 -12.39 15.85
C GLU A 495 -2.64 -11.76 14.90
N ARG A 496 -2.69 -10.45 14.85
CA ARG A 496 -3.67 -9.64 14.13
C ARG A 496 -3.89 -10.06 12.67
N GLY A 497 -2.83 -10.49 11.98
CA GLY A 497 -2.89 -10.94 10.60
C GLY A 497 -3.72 -12.20 10.42
N LEU A 498 -3.56 -13.18 11.31
CA LEU A 498 -4.29 -14.44 11.30
C LEU A 498 -5.72 -14.25 11.83
N ALA A 499 -5.88 -13.53 12.93
CA ALA A 499 -7.17 -13.25 13.54
C ALA A 499 -8.17 -12.63 12.56
N ARG A 500 -7.71 -11.77 11.64
CA ARG A 500 -8.56 -11.15 10.61
C ARG A 500 -8.89 -12.05 9.43
N LYS A 501 -7.96 -12.91 9.05
CA LYS A 501 -8.12 -13.74 7.84
C LYS A 501 -8.87 -15.04 8.11
N MET A 502 -8.61 -15.65 9.26
CA MET A 502 -9.17 -16.96 9.58
C MET A 502 -10.71 -17.00 9.54
N PRO A 503 -11.46 -16.03 10.08
CA PRO A 503 -12.93 -16.05 9.97
C PRO A 503 -13.46 -15.93 8.54
N LEU A 504 -12.65 -15.38 7.62
CA LEU A 504 -13.05 -15.13 6.23
C LEU A 504 -12.79 -16.32 5.30
N VAL A 505 -11.85 -17.18 5.65
CA VAL A 505 -11.45 -18.33 4.81
C VAL A 505 -12.12 -19.63 5.19
N LEU A 506 -12.74 -19.69 6.36
CA LEU A 506 -13.45 -20.88 6.82
C LEU A 506 -14.85 -20.98 6.20
N ASP A 507 -15.18 -22.14 5.69
CA ASP A 507 -16.50 -22.43 5.13
C ASP A 507 -17.60 -22.31 6.20
N LYS A 508 -18.84 -22.14 5.75
CA LYS A 508 -20.00 -22.14 6.64
C LYS A 508 -20.16 -23.53 7.29
N GLN A 509 -20.47 -23.53 8.60
CA GLN A 509 -20.64 -24.74 9.38
C GLN A 509 -19.42 -25.67 9.40
N ALA A 510 -18.21 -25.12 9.16
CA ALA A 510 -16.98 -25.89 9.18
C ALA A 510 -16.73 -26.51 10.57
N ARG A 511 -16.14 -27.71 10.55
CA ARG A 511 -15.55 -28.33 11.75
C ARG A 511 -14.05 -28.22 11.66
N VAL A 512 -13.45 -27.47 12.56
CA VAL A 512 -12.02 -27.13 12.54
C VAL A 512 -11.30 -27.82 13.68
N LEU A 513 -10.24 -28.55 13.38
CA LEU A 513 -9.30 -29.08 14.37
C LEU A 513 -8.04 -28.20 14.33
N GLU A 514 -7.73 -27.52 15.43
CA GLU A 514 -6.49 -26.78 15.62
C GLU A 514 -5.52 -27.59 16.49
N ILE A 515 -4.37 -27.97 15.90
CA ILE A 515 -3.32 -28.72 16.57
C ILE A 515 -2.20 -27.75 16.93
N GLY A 516 -1.78 -27.75 18.21
CA GLY A 516 -0.87 -26.75 18.75
C GLY A 516 -1.58 -25.41 18.96
N SER A 517 -2.77 -25.48 19.57
CA SER A 517 -3.65 -24.32 19.77
C SER A 517 -3.12 -23.31 20.80
N ALA A 518 -2.02 -23.60 21.46
CA ALA A 518 -1.35 -22.77 22.45
C ALA A 518 -2.34 -22.21 23.50
N VAL A 519 -2.61 -20.90 23.47
CA VAL A 519 -3.59 -20.28 24.39
C VAL A 519 -5.02 -20.21 23.79
N GLY A 520 -5.26 -20.83 22.64
CA GLY A 520 -6.59 -20.90 22.02
C GLY A 520 -7.08 -19.56 21.43
N PHE A 521 -6.18 -18.62 21.18
CA PHE A 521 -6.53 -17.26 20.78
C PHE A 521 -7.26 -17.20 19.42
N LEU A 522 -6.70 -17.85 18.38
CA LEU A 522 -7.27 -17.77 17.02
C LEU A 522 -8.63 -18.44 16.92
N SER A 523 -8.75 -19.67 17.39
CA SER A 523 -10.01 -20.39 17.40
C SER A 523 -11.06 -19.72 18.29
N GLY A 524 -10.67 -19.23 19.46
CA GLY A 524 -11.56 -18.48 20.36
C GLY A 524 -12.05 -17.18 19.72
N HIS A 525 -11.17 -16.44 19.05
CA HIS A 525 -11.55 -15.26 18.32
C HIS A 525 -12.52 -15.58 17.17
N CYS A 526 -12.22 -16.60 16.36
CA CYS A 526 -13.11 -17.05 15.29
C CYS A 526 -14.48 -17.49 15.82
N ALA A 527 -14.51 -18.26 16.89
CA ALA A 527 -15.76 -18.73 17.49
C ALA A 527 -16.61 -17.58 18.08
N ASN A 528 -15.98 -16.47 18.49
CA ASN A 528 -16.70 -15.26 18.92
C ASN A 528 -17.36 -14.51 17.76
N ILE A 529 -16.82 -14.61 16.55
CA ILE A 529 -17.32 -13.93 15.34
C ILE A 529 -18.24 -14.86 14.54
N ARG A 530 -17.91 -16.15 14.47
CA ARG A 530 -18.54 -17.17 13.63
C ARG A 530 -19.13 -18.27 14.49
N THR A 531 -20.36 -18.05 14.97
CA THR A 531 -21.10 -19.01 15.82
C THR A 531 -21.56 -20.27 15.07
N ASP A 532 -21.45 -20.26 13.75
CA ASP A 532 -21.76 -21.38 12.86
C ASP A 532 -20.61 -22.39 12.71
N ILE A 533 -19.42 -22.11 13.26
CA ILE A 533 -18.24 -22.97 13.13
C ILE A 533 -17.95 -23.68 14.46
N HIS A 534 -17.62 -24.96 14.35
CA HIS A 534 -17.23 -25.77 15.51
C HIS A 534 -15.73 -26.00 15.55
N PHE A 535 -15.08 -25.62 16.66
CA PHE A 535 -13.64 -25.78 16.88
C PHE A 535 -13.36 -26.89 17.87
N THR A 536 -12.36 -27.71 17.56
CA THR A 536 -11.73 -28.66 18.46
C THR A 536 -10.28 -28.26 18.63
N LEU A 537 -9.85 -27.99 19.86
CA LEU A 537 -8.49 -27.53 20.17
C LEU A 537 -7.67 -28.66 20.76
N HIS A 538 -6.45 -28.81 20.30
CA HIS A 538 -5.48 -29.76 20.81
C HIS A 538 -4.16 -29.06 21.16
N GLU A 539 -3.74 -29.15 22.42
CA GLU A 539 -2.50 -28.57 22.93
C GLU A 539 -1.81 -29.58 23.86
N ASP A 540 -0.58 -29.94 23.50
CA ASP A 540 0.19 -30.94 24.26
C ASP A 540 0.88 -30.35 25.48
N HIS A 541 1.29 -29.08 25.42
CA HIS A 541 2.01 -28.43 26.49
C HIS A 541 1.08 -28.13 27.70
N PRO A 542 1.31 -28.70 28.88
CA PRO A 542 0.38 -28.59 30.02
C PRO A 542 0.10 -27.14 30.45
N GLY A 543 1.15 -26.29 30.52
CA GLY A 543 1.02 -24.88 30.93
C GLY A 543 0.28 -24.04 29.89
N LEU A 544 0.48 -24.27 28.58
CA LEU A 544 -0.30 -23.59 27.54
C LEU A 544 -1.75 -24.02 27.56
N ARG A 545 -2.04 -25.31 27.80
CA ARG A 545 -3.39 -25.82 27.97
C ARG A 545 -4.11 -25.20 29.17
N GLN A 546 -3.42 -25.05 30.30
CA GLN A 546 -3.95 -24.36 31.48
C GLN A 546 -4.27 -22.90 31.16
N MET A 547 -3.37 -22.20 30.48
CA MET A 547 -3.57 -20.82 30.05
C MET A 547 -4.72 -20.71 29.02
N MET A 548 -4.86 -21.66 28.11
CA MET A 548 -5.96 -21.69 27.13
C MET A 548 -7.32 -21.74 27.85
N LEU A 549 -7.47 -22.57 28.86
CA LEU A 549 -8.71 -22.63 29.67
C LEU A 549 -8.98 -21.30 30.37
N ALA A 550 -7.95 -20.66 30.91
CA ALA A 550 -8.07 -19.34 31.54
C ALA A 550 -8.46 -18.25 30.52
N VAL A 551 -7.83 -18.21 29.35
CA VAL A 551 -8.14 -17.27 28.26
C VAL A 551 -9.57 -17.45 27.75
N CYS A 552 -10.03 -18.67 27.58
CA CYS A 552 -11.41 -18.98 27.21
C CYS A 552 -12.39 -18.49 28.29
N ALA A 553 -12.13 -18.79 29.56
CA ALA A 553 -12.97 -18.35 30.69
C ALA A 553 -13.04 -16.82 30.80
N MET A 554 -11.90 -16.12 30.69
CA MET A 554 -11.84 -14.64 30.70
C MET A 554 -12.56 -14.00 29.52
N SER A 555 -12.68 -14.72 28.42
CA SER A 555 -13.31 -14.27 27.17
C SER A 555 -14.77 -14.74 27.02
N ASN A 556 -15.39 -15.27 28.08
CA ASN A 556 -16.78 -15.78 28.14
C ASN A 556 -17.02 -16.97 27.20
N ARG A 557 -16.09 -17.96 27.19
CA ARG A 557 -16.19 -19.19 26.42
C ARG A 557 -15.95 -20.43 27.28
#